data_75312c814a449560b662381bd452afe1
#
_entry.id   75312c814a449560b662381bd452afe1
#
_cell.length_a   1.000
_cell.length_b   1.000
_cell.length_c   1.000
_cell.angle_alpha   90.00
_cell.angle_beta   90.00
_cell.angle_gamma   90.00
#
_symmetry.space_group_name_H-M   'P 1'
#
loop_
_entity.id
_entity.type
_entity.pdbx_description
1 polymer ?
#
loop_
_entity_poly.entity_id
_entity_poly.type
_entity_poly.pdbx_seq_one_letter_code
_entity_poly.pdbx_strand_id
1 'polypeptide(L)'
;MQKRLQLLIAMLVLVVSVAMAQVTTSGISGKVTSQGEEVIGATVTATHQPSGTVYRAVTNMDGRFSIQGMRPGGPYKVEVSYIGYQSKTFKDVSLNLGESQNLSCSLQEDARELQEVVVSGKAGLNGTKTGAAQSINAQQIAEMPSISHSIADIARMNAQVSTNGQSGAMSFAGTNNRYNSFQIDGVMNNDVFGLTQNGSNGGQAGSQPVSMETIEQIQINVAPFDVRQGGFTGGAINAVTKSGTNVFHGSAYFDGNNESLVGRHYKMQDGTMSNPYDKEKETRFGFTLGGPIIKNKLFFFANYESTNKSYPTQYSFGSEGAKFDSDLAQQILDAYKAWGKTDDGGNYEYNGT
;
A
#
# COMPACT_ATOMS: atom_id res chain seq x y z
N MET A 1 32.67 16.72 -19.94
CA MET A 1 31.66 16.48 -18.87
C MET A 1 30.22 16.82 -19.31
N GLN A 2 29.96 17.96 -19.93
CA GLN A 2 28.62 18.36 -20.39
C GLN A 2 27.91 17.32 -21.29
N LYS A 3 28.58 16.76 -22.30
CA LYS A 3 27.97 15.75 -23.18
C LYS A 3 27.56 14.47 -22.43
N ARG A 4 28.35 14.02 -21.42
CA ARG A 4 27.98 12.87 -20.58
C ARG A 4 26.82 13.16 -19.67
N LEU A 5 26.72 14.39 -19.14
CA LEU A 5 25.58 14.83 -18.33
C LEU A 5 24.30 14.93 -19.18
N GLN A 6 24.39 15.46 -20.40
CA GLN A 6 23.25 15.51 -21.33
C GLN A 6 22.77 14.12 -21.75
N LEU A 7 23.69 13.16 -21.93
CA LEU A 7 23.36 11.78 -22.25
C LEU A 7 22.69 11.07 -21.06
N LEU A 8 23.15 11.33 -19.83
CA LEU A 8 22.51 10.85 -18.60
C LEU A 8 21.11 11.42 -18.41
N ILE A 9 20.92 12.70 -18.66
CA ILE A 9 19.60 13.37 -18.59
C ILE A 9 18.67 12.82 -19.67
N ALA A 10 19.16 12.63 -20.91
CA ALA A 10 18.37 12.05 -21.99
C ALA A 10 17.97 10.60 -21.70
N MET A 11 18.89 9.81 -21.13
CA MET A 11 18.61 8.44 -20.70
C MET A 11 17.61 8.39 -19.56
N LEU A 12 17.69 9.30 -18.60
CA LEU A 12 16.72 9.46 -17.49
C LEU A 12 15.32 9.80 -18.00
N VAL A 13 15.22 10.71 -18.99
CA VAL A 13 13.95 11.09 -19.60
C VAL A 13 13.33 9.95 -20.41
N LEU A 14 14.15 9.10 -21.04
CA LEU A 14 13.67 7.95 -21.81
C LEU A 14 13.09 6.85 -20.92
N VAL A 15 13.63 6.67 -19.71
CA VAL A 15 13.12 5.67 -18.73
C VAL A 15 11.77 6.07 -18.15
N VAL A 16 11.48 7.37 -18.04
CA VAL A 16 10.20 7.87 -17.50
C VAL A 16 9.00 7.55 -18.42
N SER A 17 9.23 7.36 -19.71
CA SER A 17 8.15 7.14 -20.69
C SER A 17 7.51 5.74 -20.60
N VAL A 18 8.12 4.77 -19.95
CA VAL A 18 7.63 3.37 -19.88
C VAL A 18 6.73 3.14 -18.64
N ALA A 19 6.71 4.07 -17.69
CA ALA A 19 6.02 3.91 -16.40
C ALA A 19 4.50 4.23 -16.41
N MET A 20 3.91 4.55 -17.57
CA MET A 20 2.53 5.10 -17.64
C MET A 20 1.41 4.07 -17.72
N ALA A 21 1.71 2.77 -17.60
CA ALA A 21 0.69 1.71 -17.78
C ALA A 21 0.04 1.23 -16.47
N GLN A 22 0.34 1.87 -15.32
CA GLN A 22 -0.05 1.31 -14.02
C GLN A 22 -1.09 2.18 -13.31
N VAL A 23 -1.99 1.52 -12.56
CA VAL A 23 -3.11 2.17 -11.88
C VAL A 23 -2.62 2.76 -10.55
N THR A 24 -2.19 4.02 -10.59
CA THR A 24 -1.76 4.79 -9.40
C THR A 24 -2.65 5.98 -9.09
N THR A 25 -3.67 6.19 -9.90
CA THR A 25 -4.54 7.37 -9.82
C THR A 25 -6.00 6.96 -9.71
N SER A 26 -6.81 7.92 -9.35
CA SER A 26 -8.28 7.83 -9.28
C SER A 26 -8.91 8.84 -10.23
N GLY A 27 -10.22 8.87 -10.29
CA GLY A 27 -10.95 9.85 -11.09
C GLY A 27 -12.29 10.22 -10.49
N ILE A 28 -12.90 11.22 -11.08
CA ILE A 28 -14.30 11.61 -10.85
C ILE A 28 -14.98 11.70 -12.20
N SER A 29 -16.18 11.15 -12.31
CA SER A 29 -17.04 11.30 -13.48
C SER A 29 -18.46 11.61 -13.04
N GLY A 30 -19.29 12.11 -13.93
CA GLY A 30 -20.68 12.36 -13.62
C GLY A 30 -21.44 13.02 -14.75
N LYS A 31 -22.71 13.28 -14.48
CA LYS A 31 -23.61 14.01 -15.37
C LYS A 31 -24.21 15.19 -14.61
N VAL A 32 -24.21 16.36 -15.25
CA VAL A 32 -24.83 17.58 -14.74
C VAL A 32 -26.09 17.86 -15.53
N THR A 33 -27.22 17.98 -14.84
CA THR A 33 -28.51 18.25 -15.44
C THR A 33 -29.17 19.45 -14.76
N SER A 34 -30.17 20.05 -15.37
CA SER A 34 -31.10 21.00 -14.77
C SER A 34 -32.49 20.73 -15.28
N GLN A 35 -33.48 20.58 -14.40
CA GLN A 35 -34.87 20.28 -14.75
C GLN A 35 -35.06 19.08 -15.72
N GLY A 36 -34.08 18.16 -15.73
CA GLY A 36 -34.06 16.97 -16.63
C GLY A 36 -33.29 17.19 -17.94
N GLU A 37 -32.86 18.41 -18.27
CA GLU A 37 -32.07 18.73 -19.43
C GLU A 37 -30.56 18.70 -19.11
N GLU A 38 -29.73 18.42 -20.11
CA GLU A 38 -28.27 18.39 -19.97
C GLU A 38 -27.70 19.80 -19.88
N VAL A 39 -26.83 20.03 -18.89
CA VAL A 39 -26.10 21.30 -18.75
C VAL A 39 -24.76 21.21 -19.45
N ILE A 40 -24.64 21.87 -20.60
CA ILE A 40 -23.43 21.89 -21.43
C ILE A 40 -22.53 23.04 -20.99
N GLY A 41 -21.22 22.80 -20.83
CA GLY A 41 -20.25 23.86 -20.48
C GLY A 41 -20.18 24.16 -18.98
N ALA A 42 -20.82 23.40 -18.11
CA ALA A 42 -20.66 23.57 -16.67
C ALA A 42 -19.22 23.24 -16.24
N THR A 43 -18.66 24.07 -15.38
CA THR A 43 -17.32 23.88 -14.84
C THR A 43 -17.37 23.03 -13.57
N VAL A 44 -16.58 21.96 -13.56
CA VAL A 44 -16.38 21.10 -12.39
C VAL A 44 -14.96 21.32 -11.88
N THR A 45 -14.84 21.77 -10.64
CA THR A 45 -13.56 22.03 -9.96
C THR A 45 -13.43 21.12 -8.76
N ALA A 46 -12.43 20.23 -8.75
CA ALA A 46 -12.12 19.35 -7.63
C ALA A 46 -10.83 19.79 -6.96
N THR A 47 -10.90 20.16 -5.69
CA THR A 47 -9.75 20.61 -4.89
C THR A 47 -9.41 19.57 -3.85
N HIS A 48 -8.19 19.02 -3.90
CA HIS A 48 -7.64 18.16 -2.85
C HIS A 48 -7.29 19.03 -1.65
N GLN A 49 -8.06 18.92 -0.56
CA GLN A 49 -7.95 19.82 0.59
C GLN A 49 -6.56 19.77 1.25
N PRO A 50 -5.94 18.59 1.47
CA PRO A 50 -4.65 18.52 2.15
C PRO A 50 -3.49 19.17 1.39
N SER A 51 -3.48 19.10 0.03
CA SER A 51 -2.38 19.65 -0.78
C SER A 51 -2.74 20.94 -1.50
N GLY A 52 -4.03 21.31 -1.56
CA GLY A 52 -4.51 22.45 -2.35
C GLY A 52 -4.47 22.23 -3.87
N THR A 53 -4.21 21.00 -4.33
CA THR A 53 -4.17 20.67 -5.76
C THR A 53 -5.57 20.78 -6.36
N VAL A 54 -5.67 21.46 -7.50
CA VAL A 54 -6.94 21.72 -8.19
C VAL A 54 -6.97 21.01 -9.53
N TYR A 55 -8.04 20.25 -9.75
CA TYR A 55 -8.36 19.57 -11.00
C TYR A 55 -9.63 20.18 -11.59
N ARG A 56 -9.73 20.30 -12.93
CA ARG A 56 -10.87 20.92 -13.59
C ARG A 56 -11.31 20.13 -14.80
N ALA A 57 -12.62 20.13 -15.05
CA ALA A 57 -13.23 19.65 -16.28
C ALA A 57 -14.45 20.52 -16.63
N VAL A 58 -14.90 20.39 -17.86
CA VAL A 58 -16.10 21.05 -18.36
C VAL A 58 -17.03 19.97 -18.90
N THR A 59 -18.34 20.12 -18.72
CA THR A 59 -19.32 19.16 -19.22
C THR A 59 -19.44 19.23 -20.76
N ASN A 60 -19.55 18.06 -21.38
CA ASN A 60 -19.73 17.90 -22.82
C ASN A 60 -21.21 18.11 -23.27
N MET A 61 -21.53 17.84 -24.54
CA MET A 61 -22.87 17.98 -25.11
C MET A 61 -23.93 17.11 -24.42
N ASP A 62 -23.53 15.99 -23.79
CA ASP A 62 -24.43 15.11 -23.04
C ASP A 62 -24.51 15.50 -21.54
N GLY A 63 -23.98 16.66 -21.15
CA GLY A 63 -23.86 17.08 -19.75
C GLY A 63 -22.88 16.26 -18.93
N ARG A 64 -22.04 15.42 -19.55
CA ARG A 64 -21.10 14.52 -18.86
C ARG A 64 -19.74 15.18 -18.68
N PHE A 65 -19.11 14.88 -17.56
CA PHE A 65 -17.71 15.28 -17.29
C PHE A 65 -16.90 14.07 -16.80
N SER A 66 -15.59 14.15 -16.98
CA SER A 66 -14.62 13.19 -16.43
C SER A 66 -13.31 13.91 -16.09
N ILE A 67 -12.85 13.71 -14.87
CA ILE A 67 -11.54 14.14 -14.39
C ILE A 67 -10.76 12.88 -14.05
N GLN A 68 -9.66 12.64 -14.76
CA GLN A 68 -8.78 11.49 -14.55
C GLN A 68 -7.43 11.95 -14.00
N GLY A 69 -6.61 11.01 -13.53
CA GLY A 69 -5.28 11.30 -13.02
C GLY A 69 -5.29 12.00 -11.66
N MET A 70 -6.36 11.86 -10.90
CA MET A 70 -6.48 12.42 -9.56
C MET A 70 -5.76 11.52 -8.54
N ARG A 71 -5.24 12.13 -7.51
CA ARG A 71 -4.63 11.41 -6.41
C ARG A 71 -5.68 10.60 -5.64
N PRO A 72 -5.42 9.32 -5.29
CA PRO A 72 -6.29 8.57 -4.39
C PRO A 72 -6.30 9.16 -2.98
N GLY A 73 -7.32 8.84 -2.20
CA GLY A 73 -7.54 9.40 -0.87
C GLY A 73 -8.38 10.68 -0.92
N GLY A 74 -8.09 11.63 -0.05
CA GLY A 74 -8.86 12.87 0.12
C GLY A 74 -8.59 13.54 1.46
N PRO A 75 -9.50 14.38 1.96
CA PRO A 75 -10.79 14.77 1.37
C PRO A 75 -10.67 15.75 0.20
N TYR A 76 -11.58 15.64 -0.74
CA TYR A 76 -11.76 16.61 -1.84
C TYR A 76 -12.99 17.47 -1.61
N LYS A 77 -12.91 18.76 -2.00
CA LYS A 77 -14.06 19.63 -2.26
C LYS A 77 -14.29 19.64 -3.77
N VAL A 78 -15.46 19.18 -4.22
CA VAL A 78 -15.84 19.22 -5.64
C VAL A 78 -16.96 20.22 -5.82
N GLU A 79 -16.74 21.22 -6.66
CA GLU A 79 -17.67 22.28 -6.93
C GLU A 79 -18.10 22.25 -8.41
N VAL A 80 -19.39 22.25 -8.65
CA VAL A 80 -19.99 22.30 -9.98
C VAL A 80 -20.68 23.65 -10.11
N SER A 81 -20.27 24.43 -11.11
CA SER A 81 -20.78 25.78 -11.34
C SER A 81 -21.13 26.00 -12.80
N TYR A 82 -22.19 26.78 -13.04
CA TYR A 82 -22.61 27.23 -14.37
C TYR A 82 -23.26 28.58 -14.26
N ILE A 83 -23.13 29.42 -15.31
CA ILE A 83 -23.64 30.79 -15.31
C ILE A 83 -25.18 30.76 -15.25
N GLY A 84 -25.77 31.47 -14.28
CA GLY A 84 -27.22 31.53 -14.08
C GLY A 84 -27.79 30.39 -13.22
N TYR A 85 -26.91 29.57 -12.61
CA TYR A 85 -27.30 28.46 -11.76
C TYR A 85 -26.62 28.55 -10.42
N GLN A 86 -27.28 28.00 -9.37
CA GLN A 86 -26.68 27.83 -8.05
C GLN A 86 -25.56 26.80 -8.10
N SER A 87 -24.39 27.16 -7.58
CA SER A 87 -23.25 26.26 -7.48
C SER A 87 -23.54 25.12 -6.52
N LYS A 88 -23.21 23.88 -6.89
CA LYS A 88 -23.34 22.70 -6.05
C LYS A 88 -21.99 22.21 -5.57
N THR A 89 -21.81 22.09 -4.26
CA THR A 89 -20.57 21.65 -3.65
C THR A 89 -20.74 20.30 -2.96
N PHE A 90 -19.84 19.36 -3.27
CA PHE A 90 -19.67 18.10 -2.56
C PHE A 90 -18.45 18.24 -1.66
N LYS A 91 -18.62 18.03 -0.36
CA LYS A 91 -17.54 18.04 0.64
C LYS A 91 -17.18 16.61 1.05
N ASP A 92 -15.96 16.46 1.55
CA ASP A 92 -15.46 15.20 2.12
C ASP A 92 -15.49 14.00 1.13
N VAL A 93 -15.27 14.29 -0.15
CA VAL A 93 -15.18 13.25 -1.18
C VAL A 93 -13.83 12.54 -1.05
N SER A 94 -13.86 11.22 -0.88
CA SER A 94 -12.66 10.37 -0.85
C SER A 94 -12.63 9.49 -2.08
N LEU A 95 -11.48 9.42 -2.75
CA LEU A 95 -11.30 8.69 -3.99
C LEU A 95 -10.55 7.38 -3.77
N ASN A 96 -11.11 6.30 -4.24
CA ASN A 96 -10.47 5.00 -4.19
C ASN A 96 -9.48 4.83 -5.35
N LEU A 97 -8.37 4.19 -5.06
CA LEU A 97 -7.32 3.88 -6.04
C LEU A 97 -7.90 3.08 -7.22
N GLY A 98 -7.60 3.52 -8.43
CA GLY A 98 -8.00 2.86 -9.66
C GLY A 98 -9.48 2.99 -10.03
N GLU A 99 -10.28 3.67 -9.23
CA GLU A 99 -11.71 3.85 -9.45
C GLU A 99 -12.04 5.28 -9.90
N SER A 100 -13.11 5.42 -10.68
CA SER A 100 -13.70 6.72 -10.99
C SER A 100 -15.02 6.85 -10.24
N GLN A 101 -15.07 7.79 -9.30
CA GLN A 101 -16.27 8.04 -8.51
C GLN A 101 -17.32 8.81 -9.33
N ASN A 102 -18.57 8.35 -9.29
CA ASN A 102 -19.66 9.04 -9.96
C ASN A 102 -20.25 10.15 -9.04
N LEU A 103 -20.19 11.40 -9.51
CA LEU A 103 -20.76 12.57 -8.84
C LEU A 103 -21.73 13.31 -9.78
N SER A 104 -22.82 12.66 -10.12
CA SER A 104 -23.88 13.29 -10.93
C SER A 104 -24.72 14.23 -10.08
N CYS A 105 -25.17 15.35 -10.65
CA CYS A 105 -25.97 16.31 -9.93
C CYS A 105 -26.95 17.07 -10.85
N SER A 106 -27.99 17.62 -10.22
CA SER A 106 -28.88 18.58 -10.83
C SER A 106 -28.60 19.98 -10.27
N LEU A 107 -28.42 20.97 -11.13
CA LEU A 107 -28.33 22.37 -10.78
C LEU A 107 -29.72 23.02 -10.79
N GLN A 108 -29.92 23.99 -9.93
CA GLN A 108 -31.12 24.79 -9.88
C GLN A 108 -30.83 26.18 -10.50
N GLU A 109 -31.75 26.70 -11.29
CA GLU A 109 -31.64 28.04 -11.82
C GLU A 109 -31.67 29.06 -10.70
N ASP A 110 -30.78 30.02 -10.75
CA ASP A 110 -30.66 31.07 -9.75
C ASP A 110 -31.60 32.22 -10.09
N ALA A 111 -32.78 32.22 -9.48
CA ALA A 111 -33.73 33.33 -9.65
C ALA A 111 -33.43 34.53 -8.73
N ARG A 112 -32.72 34.32 -7.60
CA ARG A 112 -32.27 35.34 -6.62
C ARG A 112 -31.30 34.75 -5.60
N GLU A 113 -30.15 35.38 -5.40
CA GLU A 113 -29.15 35.19 -4.35
C GLU A 113 -28.43 33.81 -4.29
N LEU A 114 -27.11 33.94 -4.36
CA LEU A 114 -26.14 32.85 -4.29
C LEU A 114 -26.19 32.09 -2.94
N GLN A 115 -26.97 31.07 -2.84
CA GLN A 115 -26.87 30.11 -1.74
C GLN A 115 -26.12 28.87 -2.21
N GLU A 116 -24.97 28.59 -1.58
CA GLU A 116 -24.20 27.38 -1.82
C GLU A 116 -24.96 26.15 -1.28
N VAL A 117 -25.33 25.22 -2.13
CA VAL A 117 -25.92 23.94 -1.70
C VAL A 117 -24.79 22.97 -1.37
N VAL A 118 -24.62 22.66 -0.10
CA VAL A 118 -23.62 21.70 0.39
C VAL A 118 -24.21 20.31 0.48
N VAL A 119 -23.58 19.36 -0.17
CA VAL A 119 -23.92 17.93 -0.09
C VAL A 119 -22.75 17.16 0.50
N SER A 120 -22.97 16.40 1.57
CA SER A 120 -21.97 15.47 2.08
C SER A 120 -21.83 14.29 1.09
N GLY A 121 -20.62 14.11 0.54
CA GLY A 121 -20.37 13.08 -0.46
C GLY A 121 -20.25 11.69 0.17
N LYS A 122 -21.36 10.94 0.26
CA LYS A 122 -21.26 9.50 0.49
C LYS A 122 -20.95 8.81 -0.84
N ALA A 123 -19.96 7.91 -0.82
CA ALA A 123 -19.63 7.07 -1.97
C ALA A 123 -20.87 6.30 -2.46
N GLY A 124 -21.39 6.68 -3.62
CA GLY A 124 -22.41 5.89 -4.33
C GLY A 124 -21.79 4.62 -4.91
N LEU A 125 -22.63 3.62 -5.18
CA LEU A 125 -22.21 2.41 -5.90
C LEU A 125 -21.64 2.79 -7.27
N ASN A 126 -20.33 2.53 -7.47
CA ASN A 126 -19.66 2.81 -8.74
C ASN A 126 -20.06 1.75 -9.78
N GLY A 127 -20.92 2.13 -10.72
CA GLY A 127 -21.34 1.26 -11.82
C GLY A 127 -20.24 0.90 -12.84
N THR A 128 -19.05 1.48 -12.69
CA THR A 128 -17.88 1.22 -13.53
C THR A 128 -16.90 0.23 -12.94
N LYS A 129 -17.18 -0.31 -11.75
CA LYS A 129 -16.32 -1.30 -11.11
C LYS A 129 -16.44 -2.63 -11.82
N THR A 130 -15.37 -3.04 -12.50
CA THR A 130 -15.25 -4.35 -13.15
C THR A 130 -14.32 -5.25 -12.33
N GLY A 131 -14.82 -6.41 -11.91
CA GLY A 131 -14.07 -7.39 -11.11
C GLY A 131 -14.21 -7.20 -9.59
N ALA A 132 -13.66 -8.15 -8.83
CA ALA A 132 -13.64 -8.13 -7.37
C ALA A 132 -12.44 -7.32 -6.88
N ALA A 133 -12.64 -6.03 -6.62
CA ALA A 133 -11.62 -5.16 -6.05
C ALA A 133 -12.07 -4.64 -4.68
N GLN A 134 -11.15 -4.60 -3.74
CA GLN A 134 -11.33 -4.02 -2.42
C GLN A 134 -10.27 -2.92 -2.20
N SER A 135 -10.70 -1.72 -1.88
CA SER A 135 -9.81 -0.61 -1.52
C SER A 135 -9.85 -0.41 -0.01
N ILE A 136 -8.69 -0.26 0.61
CA ILE A 136 -8.48 -0.07 2.03
C ILE A 136 -7.63 1.18 2.20
N ASN A 137 -8.13 2.19 2.90
CA ASN A 137 -7.45 3.46 3.10
C ASN A 137 -6.56 3.46 4.34
N ALA A 138 -5.73 4.51 4.52
CA ALA A 138 -4.78 4.63 5.62
C ALA A 138 -5.45 4.57 7.01
N GLN A 139 -6.65 5.12 7.17
CA GLN A 139 -7.36 5.07 8.44
C GLN A 139 -7.80 3.64 8.75
N GLN A 140 -8.35 2.93 7.78
CA GLN A 140 -8.74 1.52 7.95
C GLN A 140 -7.51 0.66 8.26
N ILE A 141 -6.36 0.92 7.59
CA ILE A 141 -5.11 0.22 7.88
C ILE A 141 -4.67 0.44 9.33
N ALA A 142 -4.74 1.68 9.82
CA ALA A 142 -4.33 2.03 11.18
C ALA A 142 -5.25 1.43 12.27
N GLU A 143 -6.53 1.26 11.96
CA GLU A 143 -7.52 0.68 12.89
C GLU A 143 -7.54 -0.86 12.87
N MET A 144 -6.89 -1.48 11.87
CA MET A 144 -6.88 -2.94 11.74
C MET A 144 -5.89 -3.61 12.69
N PRO A 145 -6.32 -4.64 13.43
CA PRO A 145 -5.39 -5.46 14.19
C PRO A 145 -4.46 -6.22 13.23
N SER A 146 -3.17 -6.02 13.38
CA SER A 146 -2.14 -6.71 12.62
C SER A 146 -1.23 -7.47 13.58
N ILE A 147 -0.90 -8.71 13.23
CA ILE A 147 0.00 -9.55 14.03
C ILE A 147 1.45 -9.31 13.63
N SER A 148 1.70 -9.21 12.33
CA SER A 148 3.06 -9.12 11.78
C SER A 148 3.36 -7.77 11.12
N HIS A 149 2.44 -6.80 11.20
CA HIS A 149 2.53 -5.51 10.50
C HIS A 149 2.89 -5.68 9.02
N SER A 150 2.23 -6.66 8.38
CA SER A 150 2.51 -7.02 6.99
C SER A 150 1.33 -6.74 6.08
N ILE A 151 1.62 -6.55 4.81
CA ILE A 151 0.59 -6.43 3.77
C ILE A 151 -0.26 -7.71 3.70
N ALA A 152 0.30 -8.86 4.05
CA ALA A 152 -0.45 -10.11 4.14
C ALA A 152 -1.57 -10.06 5.20
N ASP A 153 -1.36 -9.36 6.31
CA ASP A 153 -2.38 -9.19 7.34
C ASP A 153 -3.55 -8.35 6.82
N ILE A 154 -3.28 -7.31 6.02
CA ILE A 154 -4.33 -6.53 5.35
C ILE A 154 -5.04 -7.38 4.30
N ALA A 155 -4.29 -8.13 3.50
CA ALA A 155 -4.85 -8.95 2.44
C ALA A 155 -5.83 -10.03 2.96
N ARG A 156 -5.62 -10.53 4.18
CA ARG A 156 -6.54 -11.46 4.87
C ARG A 156 -7.95 -10.91 5.06
N MET A 157 -8.13 -9.60 5.06
CA MET A 157 -9.46 -9.01 5.19
C MET A 157 -10.34 -9.25 3.97
N ASN A 158 -9.73 -9.65 2.86
CA ASN A 158 -10.48 -10.09 1.69
C ASN A 158 -10.77 -11.59 1.79
N ALA A 159 -12.04 -11.97 1.75
CA ALA A 159 -12.48 -13.37 1.88
C ALA A 159 -11.93 -14.31 0.78
N GLN A 160 -11.47 -13.77 -0.33
CA GLN A 160 -10.88 -14.53 -1.44
C GLN A 160 -9.36 -14.68 -1.32
N VAL A 161 -8.75 -14.12 -0.26
CA VAL A 161 -7.31 -14.19 -0.02
C VAL A 161 -7.04 -15.12 1.16
N SER A 162 -6.32 -16.18 0.90
CA SER A 162 -5.76 -17.06 1.93
C SER A 162 -4.29 -16.77 2.12
N THR A 163 -3.84 -16.71 3.36
CA THR A 163 -2.43 -16.46 3.69
C THR A 163 -1.85 -17.62 4.50
N ASN A 164 -0.63 -18.00 4.19
CA ASN A 164 0.12 -18.90 5.03
C ASN A 164 0.78 -18.09 6.17
N GLY A 165 0.39 -18.38 7.41
CA GLY A 165 0.82 -17.62 8.60
C GLY A 165 2.34 -17.63 8.85
N GLN A 166 3.05 -18.68 8.43
CA GLN A 166 4.50 -18.79 8.62
C GLN A 166 5.30 -18.06 7.55
N SER A 167 4.87 -18.15 6.30
CA SER A 167 5.64 -17.63 5.16
C SER A 167 5.13 -16.29 4.64
N GLY A 168 3.96 -15.85 5.06
CA GLY A 168 3.29 -14.67 4.49
C GLY A 168 2.87 -14.85 3.03
N ALA A 169 2.93 -16.09 2.49
CA ALA A 169 2.50 -16.38 1.13
C ALA A 169 1.00 -16.17 0.99
N MET A 170 0.60 -15.44 -0.04
CA MET A 170 -0.79 -15.09 -0.32
C MET A 170 -1.29 -15.86 -1.53
N SER A 171 -2.42 -16.54 -1.38
CA SER A 171 -3.16 -17.19 -2.46
C SER A 171 -4.45 -16.43 -2.72
N PHE A 172 -4.66 -16.00 -3.96
CA PHE A 172 -5.88 -15.32 -4.40
C PHE A 172 -6.75 -16.33 -5.12
N ALA A 173 -7.95 -16.58 -4.60
CA ALA A 173 -8.91 -17.54 -5.14
C ALA A 173 -8.29 -18.94 -5.44
N GLY A 174 -7.35 -19.38 -4.60
CA GLY A 174 -6.68 -20.68 -4.74
C GLY A 174 -5.50 -20.72 -5.71
N THR A 175 -5.10 -19.59 -6.33
CA THR A 175 -3.93 -19.55 -7.21
C THR A 175 -2.63 -19.54 -6.41
N ASN A 176 -1.55 -20.05 -7.03
CA ASN A 176 -0.23 -20.03 -6.41
C ASN A 176 0.27 -18.58 -6.26
N ASN A 177 0.90 -18.26 -5.12
CA ASN A 177 1.44 -16.94 -4.79
C ASN A 177 2.41 -16.37 -5.84
N ARG A 178 3.10 -17.20 -6.60
CA ARG A 178 4.04 -16.78 -7.66
C ARG A 178 3.35 -16.13 -8.86
N TYR A 179 2.04 -16.30 -9.00
CA TYR A 179 1.25 -15.71 -10.08
C TYR A 179 0.58 -14.39 -9.68
N ASN A 180 0.84 -13.90 -8.49
CA ASN A 180 0.33 -12.64 -7.99
C ASN A 180 1.20 -11.47 -8.44
N SER A 181 0.62 -10.28 -8.49
CA SER A 181 1.34 -9.03 -8.70
C SER A 181 1.30 -8.19 -7.44
N PHE A 182 2.47 -7.71 -7.04
CA PHE A 182 2.61 -6.73 -5.98
C PHE A 182 3.22 -5.46 -6.55
N GLN A 183 2.51 -4.34 -6.42
CA GLN A 183 2.92 -3.05 -6.99
C GLN A 183 2.90 -1.97 -5.91
N ILE A 184 3.90 -1.10 -5.93
CA ILE A 184 4.03 0.05 -5.05
C ILE A 184 4.22 1.27 -5.95
N ASP A 185 3.35 2.27 -5.82
CA ASP A 185 3.34 3.48 -6.65
C ASP A 185 3.45 3.17 -8.15
N GLY A 186 2.82 2.07 -8.57
CA GLY A 186 2.83 1.61 -9.94
C GLY A 186 4.09 0.85 -10.35
N VAL A 187 5.07 0.67 -9.49
CA VAL A 187 6.26 -0.14 -9.76
C VAL A 187 6.04 -1.57 -9.30
N MET A 188 6.28 -2.53 -10.19
CA MET A 188 6.20 -3.95 -9.86
C MET A 188 7.32 -4.34 -8.88
N ASN A 189 6.95 -4.96 -7.78
CA ASN A 189 7.84 -5.38 -6.70
C ASN A 189 7.78 -6.90 -6.47
N ASN A 190 7.60 -7.66 -7.53
CA ASN A 190 7.56 -9.11 -7.47
C ASN A 190 8.97 -9.69 -7.34
N ASP A 191 9.08 -10.81 -6.63
CA ASP A 191 10.28 -11.65 -6.67
C ASP A 191 10.36 -12.40 -8.00
N VAL A 192 11.11 -11.85 -8.95
CA VAL A 192 11.27 -12.42 -10.29
C VAL A 192 12.08 -13.74 -10.29
N PHE A 193 12.84 -14.03 -9.24
CA PHE A 193 13.63 -15.25 -9.12
C PHE A 193 12.86 -16.38 -8.42
N GLY A 194 11.71 -16.09 -7.81
CA GLY A 194 10.91 -17.06 -7.07
C GLY A 194 11.60 -17.61 -5.81
N LEU A 195 12.50 -16.85 -5.22
CA LEU A 195 13.26 -17.22 -4.03
C LEU A 195 12.46 -16.99 -2.74
N THR A 196 11.45 -16.13 -2.79
CA THR A 196 10.65 -15.77 -1.62
C THR A 196 9.31 -16.49 -1.60
N GLN A 197 8.90 -16.93 -0.43
CA GLN A 197 7.60 -17.58 -0.28
C GLN A 197 6.44 -16.59 -0.34
N ASN A 198 6.63 -15.35 0.07
CA ASN A 198 5.61 -14.30 0.01
C ASN A 198 5.47 -13.65 -1.38
N GLY A 199 6.35 -13.96 -2.33
CA GLY A 199 6.30 -13.46 -3.70
C GLY A 199 6.75 -12.01 -3.89
N SER A 200 7.27 -11.36 -2.85
CA SER A 200 7.77 -9.97 -2.91
C SER A 200 9.27 -9.88 -2.63
N ASN A 201 9.90 -8.82 -3.10
CA ASN A 201 11.30 -8.54 -2.79
C ASN A 201 11.51 -8.38 -1.27
N GLY A 202 12.63 -8.88 -0.75
CA GLY A 202 12.94 -8.84 0.68
C GLY A 202 12.29 -9.96 1.53
N GLY A 203 11.33 -10.70 0.98
CA GLY A 203 10.62 -11.74 1.72
C GLY A 203 11.48 -12.89 2.20
N GLN A 204 12.63 -13.13 1.57
CA GLN A 204 13.59 -14.14 2.03
C GLN A 204 14.22 -13.77 3.39
N ALA A 205 14.43 -12.49 3.63
CA ALA A 205 14.88 -11.95 4.91
C ALA A 205 13.72 -11.65 5.88
N GLY A 206 12.47 -11.98 5.51
CA GLY A 206 11.29 -11.65 6.30
C GLY A 206 10.97 -10.16 6.35
N SER A 207 11.58 -9.35 5.46
CA SER A 207 11.34 -7.91 5.41
C SER A 207 10.21 -7.58 4.44
N GLN A 208 9.51 -6.48 4.75
CA GLN A 208 8.49 -5.91 3.86
C GLN A 208 9.16 -4.92 2.91
N PRO A 209 8.72 -4.82 1.64
CA PRO A 209 9.29 -3.86 0.70
C PRO A 209 9.05 -2.40 1.09
N VAL A 210 7.99 -2.14 1.83
CA VAL A 210 7.68 -0.83 2.42
C VAL A 210 7.04 -1.01 3.79
N SER A 211 7.24 -0.05 4.69
CA SER A 211 6.54 0.02 5.97
C SER A 211 5.05 0.26 5.75
N MET A 212 4.20 -0.40 6.52
CA MET A 212 2.75 -0.18 6.51
C MET A 212 2.37 1.27 6.81
N GLU A 213 3.15 1.94 7.65
CA GLU A 213 2.95 3.35 7.99
C GLU A 213 3.14 4.30 6.81
N THR A 214 3.83 3.86 5.74
CA THR A 214 4.00 4.67 4.53
C THR A 214 2.82 4.58 3.57
N ILE A 215 1.89 3.66 3.79
CA ILE A 215 0.83 3.38 2.82
C ILE A 215 -0.35 4.32 3.01
N GLU A 216 -0.76 4.99 1.95
CA GLU A 216 -1.96 5.82 1.90
C GLU A 216 -3.20 4.96 1.60
N GLN A 217 -3.06 4.07 0.63
CA GLN A 217 -4.16 3.21 0.21
C GLN A 217 -3.64 1.91 -0.41
N ILE A 218 -4.34 0.82 -0.14
CA ILE A 218 -4.12 -0.48 -0.79
C ILE A 218 -5.38 -0.85 -1.57
N GLN A 219 -5.19 -1.30 -2.80
CA GLN A 219 -6.24 -1.96 -3.58
C GLN A 219 -5.86 -3.41 -3.79
N ILE A 220 -6.77 -4.30 -3.42
CA ILE A 220 -6.65 -5.74 -3.62
C ILE A 220 -7.60 -6.11 -4.75
N ASN A 221 -7.05 -6.62 -5.84
CA ASN A 221 -7.80 -7.05 -7.02
C ASN A 221 -7.70 -8.57 -7.17
N VAL A 222 -8.85 -9.22 -7.23
CA VAL A 222 -8.95 -10.63 -7.57
C VAL A 222 -9.58 -10.73 -8.96
N ALA A 223 -8.82 -11.26 -9.93
CA ALA A 223 -9.24 -11.36 -11.34
C ALA A 223 -9.74 -10.02 -11.94
N PRO A 224 -8.88 -8.98 -12.03
CA PRO A 224 -9.28 -7.70 -12.61
C PRO A 224 -9.50 -7.83 -14.13
N PHE A 225 -10.53 -7.15 -14.62
CA PHE A 225 -10.83 -7.03 -16.06
C PHE A 225 -10.34 -5.70 -16.65
N ASP A 226 -9.38 -5.05 -16.01
CA ASP A 226 -8.81 -3.78 -16.46
C ASP A 226 -7.58 -4.04 -17.34
N VAL A 227 -7.62 -3.58 -18.59
CA VAL A 227 -6.54 -3.74 -19.58
C VAL A 227 -5.22 -3.07 -19.15
N ARG A 228 -5.26 -2.13 -18.21
CA ARG A 228 -4.09 -1.50 -17.63
C ARG A 228 -3.35 -2.38 -16.62
N GLN A 229 -4.01 -3.44 -16.14
CA GLN A 229 -3.46 -4.39 -15.19
C GLN A 229 -3.12 -5.69 -15.90
N GLY A 230 -1.85 -6.05 -15.93
CA GLY A 230 -1.36 -7.24 -16.60
C GLY A 230 -0.12 -7.81 -15.94
N GLY A 231 0.43 -8.88 -16.52
CA GLY A 231 1.64 -9.53 -16.05
C GLY A 231 1.44 -10.49 -14.88
N PHE A 232 0.18 -10.88 -14.57
CA PHE A 232 -0.16 -11.85 -13.54
C PHE A 232 -1.44 -12.62 -13.90
N THR A 233 -1.63 -13.76 -13.28
CA THR A 233 -2.83 -14.64 -13.47
C THR A 233 -3.55 -14.93 -12.15
N GLY A 234 -2.96 -14.56 -11.01
CA GLY A 234 -3.57 -14.61 -9.69
C GLY A 234 -4.26 -13.29 -9.35
N GLY A 235 -4.02 -12.81 -8.14
CA GLY A 235 -4.47 -11.48 -7.71
C GLY A 235 -3.39 -10.42 -7.84
N ALA A 236 -3.80 -9.16 -7.69
CA ALA A 236 -2.89 -8.03 -7.62
C ALA A 236 -3.13 -7.21 -6.35
N ILE A 237 -2.05 -6.79 -5.73
CA ILE A 237 -2.04 -5.79 -4.66
C ILE A 237 -1.36 -4.56 -5.20
N ASN A 238 -2.10 -3.45 -5.25
CA ASN A 238 -1.58 -2.15 -5.61
C ASN A 238 -1.56 -1.28 -4.35
N ALA A 239 -0.38 -0.86 -3.91
CA ALA A 239 -0.21 0.06 -2.81
C ALA A 239 0.24 1.43 -3.33
N VAL A 240 -0.31 2.49 -2.76
CA VAL A 240 0.14 3.86 -3.01
C VAL A 240 0.64 4.45 -1.71
N THR A 241 1.80 5.09 -1.76
CA THR A 241 2.44 5.65 -0.57
C THR A 241 1.89 7.02 -0.21
N LYS A 242 1.95 7.35 1.09
CA LYS A 242 1.65 8.67 1.62
C LYS A 242 2.58 9.71 1.01
N SER A 243 2.11 10.93 0.92
CA SER A 243 2.95 12.06 0.55
C SER A 243 2.68 13.24 1.47
N GLY A 244 3.56 14.23 1.45
CA GLY A 244 3.40 15.44 2.23
C GLY A 244 2.17 16.25 1.84
N THR A 245 1.70 17.07 2.76
CA THR A 245 0.55 17.96 2.64
C THR A 245 0.93 19.38 3.03
N ASN A 246 -0.03 20.33 3.04
CA ASN A 246 0.19 21.69 3.50
C ASN A 246 0.39 21.82 5.02
N VAL A 247 0.14 20.75 5.76
CA VAL A 247 0.31 20.69 7.21
C VAL A 247 1.37 19.65 7.51
N PHE A 248 2.28 19.96 8.45
CA PHE A 248 3.22 18.97 8.94
C PHE A 248 2.49 17.91 9.73
N HIS A 249 2.80 16.66 9.43
CA HIS A 249 2.28 15.50 10.13
C HIS A 249 3.37 14.44 10.23
N GLY A 250 3.29 13.64 11.25
CA GLY A 250 4.21 12.55 11.47
C GLY A 250 3.68 11.59 12.51
N SER A 251 4.26 10.41 12.56
CA SER A 251 4.00 9.38 13.55
C SER A 251 5.31 8.78 14.02
N ALA A 252 5.30 8.26 15.24
CA ALA A 252 6.37 7.41 15.74
C ALA A 252 5.71 6.20 16.37
N TYR A 253 6.28 5.03 16.16
CA TYR A 253 5.73 3.78 16.66
C TYR A 253 6.84 2.86 17.13
N PHE A 254 6.49 2.05 18.07
CA PHE A 254 7.32 0.96 18.59
C PHE A 254 6.42 -0.23 18.84
N ASP A 255 6.78 -1.35 18.31
CA ASP A 255 6.14 -2.62 18.61
C ASP A 255 7.18 -3.70 18.90
N GLY A 256 6.78 -4.69 19.68
CA GLY A 256 7.66 -5.79 20.03
C GLY A 256 6.88 -7.03 20.40
N ASN A 257 7.44 -8.17 20.03
CA ASN A 257 6.93 -9.48 20.35
C ASN A 257 8.05 -10.37 20.89
N ASN A 258 7.71 -11.24 21.83
CA ASN A 258 8.60 -12.27 22.32
C ASN A 258 7.79 -13.51 22.78
N GLU A 259 8.48 -14.61 23.03
CA GLU A 259 7.87 -15.86 23.49
C GLU A 259 7.06 -15.73 24.78
N SER A 260 7.32 -14.71 25.60
CA SER A 260 6.60 -14.51 26.85
C SER A 260 5.24 -13.84 26.66
N LEU A 261 5.06 -13.11 25.55
CA LEU A 261 3.80 -12.45 25.16
C LEU A 261 2.89 -13.39 24.38
N VAL A 262 3.45 -14.42 23.75
CA VAL A 262 2.70 -15.51 23.12
C VAL A 262 2.43 -16.57 24.18
N GLY A 263 1.20 -17.04 24.32
CA GLY A 263 0.87 -18.07 25.32
C GLY A 263 1.80 -19.28 25.21
N ARG A 264 2.39 -19.68 26.34
CA ARG A 264 3.45 -20.71 26.37
C ARG A 264 2.98 -22.10 25.98
N HIS A 265 1.71 -22.41 26.23
CA HIS A 265 1.14 -23.72 26.00
C HIS A 265 -0.29 -23.61 25.48
N TYR A 266 -0.63 -24.43 24.53
CA TYR A 266 -2.00 -24.66 24.13
C TYR A 266 -2.33 -26.14 24.18
N LYS A 267 -3.58 -26.48 24.45
CA LYS A 267 -4.05 -27.85 24.51
C LYS A 267 -4.22 -28.37 23.09
N MET A 268 -3.51 -29.43 22.77
CA MET A 268 -3.64 -30.13 21.50
C MET A 268 -4.97 -30.90 21.43
N GLN A 269 -5.33 -31.35 20.24
CA GLN A 269 -6.56 -32.09 19.99
C GLN A 269 -6.63 -33.45 20.71
N ASP A 270 -5.46 -34.06 20.97
CA ASP A 270 -5.29 -35.29 21.73
C ASP A 270 -5.34 -35.06 23.26
N GLY A 271 -5.50 -33.85 23.71
CA GLY A 271 -5.55 -33.47 25.11
C GLY A 271 -4.19 -33.20 25.75
N THR A 272 -3.09 -33.40 25.04
CA THR A 272 -1.74 -33.07 25.52
C THR A 272 -1.50 -31.53 25.46
N MET A 273 -0.51 -31.08 26.25
CA MET A 273 -0.07 -29.66 26.17
C MET A 273 1.05 -29.57 25.15
N SER A 274 1.00 -28.50 24.31
CA SER A 274 2.08 -28.22 23.37
C SER A 274 3.40 -27.92 24.10
N ASN A 275 4.52 -28.10 23.42
CA ASN A 275 5.80 -27.57 23.89
C ASN A 275 5.74 -26.02 23.98
N PRO A 276 6.54 -25.42 24.86
CA PRO A 276 6.70 -23.97 24.86
C PRO A 276 7.13 -23.51 23.48
N TYR A 277 6.67 -22.30 23.10
CA TYR A 277 7.21 -21.66 21.91
C TYR A 277 8.71 -21.43 22.05
N ASP A 278 9.43 -21.57 20.95
CA ASP A 278 10.85 -21.28 20.89
C ASP A 278 11.13 -19.80 21.22
N LYS A 279 12.35 -19.51 21.67
CA LYS A 279 12.78 -18.14 21.97
C LYS A 279 12.77 -17.32 20.70
N GLU A 280 11.71 -16.55 20.48
CA GLU A 280 11.56 -15.62 19.38
C GLU A 280 11.46 -14.20 19.93
N LYS A 281 12.16 -13.28 19.32
CA LYS A 281 12.08 -11.85 19.65
C LYS A 281 12.03 -11.04 18.38
N GLU A 282 11.03 -10.18 18.27
CA GLU A 282 10.94 -9.18 17.23
C GLU A 282 10.72 -7.82 17.88
N THR A 283 11.50 -6.83 17.45
CA THR A 283 11.31 -5.44 17.85
C THR A 283 11.34 -4.58 16.61
N ARG A 284 10.38 -3.68 16.51
CA ARG A 284 10.24 -2.74 15.42
C ARG A 284 10.11 -1.33 15.97
N PHE A 285 10.84 -0.41 15.38
CA PHE A 285 10.78 1.01 15.69
C PHE A 285 10.77 1.79 14.39
N GLY A 286 9.91 2.78 14.30
CA GLY A 286 9.86 3.63 13.11
C GLY A 286 9.26 4.99 13.40
N PHE A 287 9.47 5.90 12.43
CA PHE A 287 8.82 7.20 12.42
C PHE A 287 8.54 7.66 10.99
N THR A 288 7.52 8.47 10.84
CA THR A 288 7.20 9.15 9.60
C THR A 288 7.18 10.65 9.81
N LEU A 289 7.51 11.40 8.78
CA LEU A 289 7.41 12.87 8.78
C LEU A 289 7.05 13.33 7.37
N GLY A 290 6.01 14.11 7.24
CA GLY A 290 5.58 14.72 5.98
C GLY A 290 5.14 16.15 6.16
N GLY A 291 5.29 16.96 5.10
CA GLY A 291 4.89 18.35 5.16
C GLY A 291 5.24 19.15 3.90
N PRO A 292 4.99 20.45 3.89
CA PRO A 292 5.30 21.31 2.77
C PRO A 292 6.75 21.82 2.83
N ILE A 293 7.45 21.72 1.71
CA ILE A 293 8.65 22.55 1.46
C ILE A 293 8.19 23.91 0.96
N ILE A 294 7.25 23.90 -0.01
CA ILE A 294 6.58 25.11 -0.50
C ILE A 294 5.08 24.84 -0.50
N LYS A 295 4.30 25.60 0.26
CA LYS A 295 2.84 25.42 0.37
C LYS A 295 2.18 25.40 -1.01
N ASN A 296 1.26 24.47 -1.24
CA ASN A 296 0.51 24.22 -2.45
C ASN A 296 1.36 23.83 -3.68
N LYS A 297 2.68 23.62 -3.54
CA LYS A 297 3.56 23.37 -4.70
C LYS A 297 4.50 22.20 -4.49
N LEU A 298 5.22 22.15 -3.37
CA LEU A 298 6.28 21.17 -3.15
C LEU A 298 6.17 20.59 -1.74
N PHE A 299 6.11 19.28 -1.67
CA PHE A 299 5.94 18.53 -0.45
C PHE A 299 7.03 17.50 -0.31
N PHE A 300 7.24 17.02 0.91
CA PHE A 300 8.09 15.87 1.19
C PHE A 300 7.36 14.90 2.12
N PHE A 301 7.75 13.65 2.04
CA PHE A 301 7.39 12.61 2.99
C PHE A 301 8.62 11.71 3.19
N ALA A 302 8.94 11.41 4.43
CA ALA A 302 10.04 10.55 4.81
C ALA A 302 9.55 9.50 5.82
N ASN A 303 10.09 8.30 5.70
CA ASN A 303 9.88 7.20 6.64
C ASN A 303 11.21 6.56 6.98
N TYR A 304 11.34 6.17 8.23
CA TYR A 304 12.41 5.30 8.70
C TYR A 304 11.80 4.19 9.56
N GLU A 305 12.15 2.95 9.25
CA GLU A 305 11.78 1.78 10.03
C GLU A 305 13.00 0.90 10.25
N SER A 306 13.17 0.42 11.47
CA SER A 306 14.18 -0.57 11.82
C SER A 306 13.49 -1.76 12.48
N THR A 307 13.67 -2.93 11.93
CA THR A 307 13.16 -4.19 12.44
C THR A 307 14.33 -5.08 12.84
N ASN A 308 14.32 -5.53 14.09
CA ASN A 308 15.28 -6.51 14.59
C ASN A 308 14.52 -7.78 14.96
N LYS A 309 14.84 -8.88 14.28
CA LYS A 309 14.19 -10.16 14.46
C LYS A 309 15.22 -11.23 14.77
N SER A 310 14.99 -11.94 15.85
CA SER A 310 15.79 -13.09 16.27
C SER A 310 14.87 -14.29 16.47
N TYR A 311 15.21 -15.39 15.83
CA TYR A 311 14.48 -16.65 15.96
C TYR A 311 15.47 -17.81 15.96
N PRO A 312 15.19 -18.89 16.68
CA PRO A 312 16.07 -20.06 16.69
C PRO A 312 16.06 -20.74 15.32
N THR A 313 17.20 -21.27 14.95
CA THR A 313 17.29 -22.19 13.81
C THR A 313 16.66 -23.51 14.19
N GLN A 314 16.07 -24.22 13.22
CA GLN A 314 15.42 -25.52 13.43
C GLN A 314 16.37 -26.55 14.03
N TYR A 315 17.66 -26.45 13.76
CA TYR A 315 18.72 -27.27 14.31
C TYR A 315 19.85 -26.38 14.81
N SER A 316 20.09 -26.38 16.11
CA SER A 316 21.29 -25.79 16.71
C SER A 316 22.40 -26.85 16.81
N PHE A 317 23.66 -26.40 16.94
CA PHE A 317 24.77 -27.33 17.17
C PHE A 317 24.51 -28.17 18.41
N GLY A 318 24.69 -29.50 18.30
CA GLY A 318 24.47 -30.44 19.40
C GLY A 318 23.01 -30.75 19.70
N SER A 319 22.02 -30.20 18.97
CA SER A 319 20.63 -30.61 19.12
C SER A 319 20.37 -31.98 18.49
N GLU A 320 19.38 -32.75 19.01
CA GLU A 320 18.96 -34.02 18.43
C GLU A 320 18.56 -33.80 16.95
N GLY A 321 19.21 -34.55 16.04
CA GLY A 321 19.02 -34.37 14.58
C GLY A 321 19.97 -33.41 13.90
N ALA A 322 20.81 -32.67 14.62
CA ALA A 322 21.87 -31.85 14.01
C ALA A 322 22.94 -32.77 13.41
N LYS A 323 23.39 -32.45 12.18
CA LYS A 323 24.45 -33.20 11.50
C LYS A 323 25.86 -32.90 12.02
N PHE A 324 25.98 -31.84 12.81
CA PHE A 324 27.24 -31.34 13.37
C PHE A 324 27.08 -31.28 14.89
N ASP A 325 28.07 -31.84 15.60
CA ASP A 325 28.20 -31.62 17.03
C ASP A 325 28.93 -30.29 17.33
N SER A 326 28.93 -29.90 18.61
CA SER A 326 29.56 -28.67 19.04
C SER A 326 31.09 -28.67 18.83
N ASP A 327 31.71 -29.83 18.94
CA ASP A 327 33.17 -29.97 18.84
C ASP A 327 33.64 -29.82 17.39
N LEU A 328 32.93 -30.37 16.43
CA LEU A 328 33.22 -30.19 15.01
C LEU A 328 32.98 -28.72 14.58
N ALA A 329 31.91 -28.09 15.09
CA ALA A 329 31.65 -26.66 14.82
C ALA A 329 32.81 -25.81 15.35
N GLN A 330 33.30 -26.05 16.57
CA GLN A 330 34.43 -25.33 17.14
C GLN A 330 35.71 -25.55 16.33
N GLN A 331 36.00 -26.77 15.89
CA GLN A 331 37.16 -27.05 15.04
C GLN A 331 37.11 -26.27 13.70
N ILE A 332 35.93 -26.16 13.08
CA ILE A 332 35.73 -25.39 11.86
C ILE A 332 35.99 -23.88 12.12
N LEU A 333 35.47 -23.34 13.22
CA LEU A 333 35.69 -21.95 13.60
C LEU A 333 37.16 -21.68 13.90
N ASP A 334 37.85 -22.58 14.58
CA ASP A 334 39.28 -22.43 14.88
C ASP A 334 40.13 -22.51 13.61
N ALA A 335 39.80 -23.37 12.66
CA ALA A 335 40.44 -23.43 11.36
C ALA A 335 40.21 -22.15 10.55
N TYR A 336 38.99 -21.58 10.62
CA TYR A 336 38.65 -20.32 9.96
C TYR A 336 39.45 -19.14 10.51
N LYS A 337 39.58 -19.10 11.86
CA LYS A 337 40.46 -18.10 12.53
C LYS A 337 41.94 -18.28 12.19
N ALA A 338 42.40 -19.51 12.10
CA ALA A 338 43.78 -19.81 11.72
C ALA A 338 44.11 -19.35 10.28
N TRP A 339 43.12 -19.24 9.39
CA TRP A 339 43.27 -18.70 8.05
C TRP A 339 43.12 -17.17 8.01
N GLY A 340 43.10 -16.51 9.16
CA GLY A 340 42.95 -15.03 9.24
C GLY A 340 41.58 -14.51 8.79
N LYS A 341 40.59 -15.36 8.75
CA LYS A 341 39.21 -14.98 8.48
C LYS A 341 38.52 -14.70 9.80
N THR A 342 37.88 -13.56 9.90
CA THR A 342 36.93 -13.27 10.97
C THR A 342 35.57 -13.68 10.50
N ASP A 343 34.88 -14.48 11.29
CA ASP A 343 33.46 -14.75 11.06
C ASP A 343 32.70 -13.48 11.48
N ASP A 344 32.10 -12.78 10.52
CA ASP A 344 31.21 -11.66 10.74
C ASP A 344 29.72 -12.08 10.66
N GLY A 345 29.48 -13.38 10.53
CA GLY A 345 28.17 -14.00 10.31
C GLY A 345 27.25 -14.05 11.52
N GLY A 346 27.53 -13.31 12.58
CA GLY A 346 26.71 -13.17 13.76
C GLY A 346 27.22 -13.93 14.99
N ASN A 347 26.79 -13.48 16.15
CA ASN A 347 27.06 -14.16 17.41
C ASN A 347 26.32 -15.51 17.47
N TYR A 348 27.03 -16.57 17.15
CA TYR A 348 26.57 -17.92 17.44
C TYR A 348 26.85 -18.23 18.93
N GLU A 349 26.11 -17.55 19.81
CA GLU A 349 26.10 -17.96 21.20
C GLU A 349 25.27 -19.23 21.33
N TYR A 350 25.96 -20.36 21.51
CA TYR A 350 25.33 -21.60 21.97
C TYR A 350 24.93 -21.40 23.44
N ASN A 351 23.71 -21.03 23.69
CA ASN A 351 23.09 -21.11 25.00
C ASN A 351 22.52 -22.52 25.15
N GLY A 352 23.43 -23.47 25.38
CA GLY A 352 23.06 -24.83 25.75
C GLY A 352 22.29 -24.85 27.07
N THR A 353 21.01 -25.04 26.99
CA THR A 353 20.17 -25.74 27.99
C THR A 353 18.97 -26.31 27.25
#